data_885d924b5074b6001cb0bb4776f1498f
#
_entry.id   885d924b5074b6001cb0bb4776f1498f
#
_cell.length_a   1.000
_cell.length_b   1.000
_cell.length_c   1.000
_cell.angle_alpha   90.00
_cell.angle_beta   90.00
_cell.angle_gamma   90.00
#
_symmetry.space_group_name_H-M   'P 1'
#
loop_
_entity.id
_entity.type
_entity.pdbx_description
1 polymer ?
#
loop_
_entity_poly.entity_id
_entity_poly.type
_entity_poly.pdbx_seq_one_letter_code
_entity_poly.pdbx_strand_id
1 'polypeptide(L)'
;MSKKSIMITGVSTGIGLGTLSYFVKNGFHVYGSVRNSKDASRLKKIYKDNFTPLIFDVTKEAQLKKAVVFLKKDLKNSNLLALVNNAGVAISGPLLHQKVKDFEKQIDINLNGAFR
;
A
#
# COMPACT_ATOMS: atom_id res chain seq x y z
N MET A 1 3.56 2.35 25.99
CA MET A 1 2.79 1.33 25.21
C MET A 1 3.11 1.46 23.74
N SER A 2 3.44 0.36 23.10
CA SER A 2 3.62 0.38 21.66
C SER A 2 2.27 0.47 20.95
N LYS A 3 2.22 1.24 19.86
CA LYS A 3 1.02 1.36 19.05
C LYS A 3 0.76 0.06 18.30
N LYS A 4 -0.50 -0.25 18.10
CA LYS A 4 -0.89 -1.32 17.18
C LYS A 4 -0.60 -0.86 15.75
N SER A 5 -0.11 -1.78 14.93
CA SER A 5 0.31 -1.49 13.57
C SER A 5 -0.58 -2.19 12.56
N ILE A 6 -0.86 -1.50 11.47
CA ILE A 6 -1.58 -2.08 10.33
C ILE A 6 -0.81 -1.78 9.05
N MET A 7 -1.02 -2.61 8.05
CA MET A 7 -0.45 -2.44 6.71
C MET A 7 -1.57 -2.13 5.73
N ILE A 8 -1.39 -1.10 4.90
CA ILE A 8 -2.35 -0.73 3.84
C ILE A 8 -1.59 -0.60 2.53
N THR A 9 -2.03 -1.28 1.49
CA THR A 9 -1.43 -1.10 0.17
C THR A 9 -2.12 0.03 -0.59
N GLY A 10 -1.34 0.82 -1.32
CA GLY A 10 -1.87 1.89 -2.17
C GLY A 10 -2.39 3.10 -1.41
N VAL A 11 -1.54 3.77 -0.63
CA VAL A 11 -1.97 4.88 0.24
C VAL A 11 -1.72 6.27 -0.35
N SER A 12 -1.18 6.37 -1.56
CA SER A 12 -0.79 7.67 -2.12
C SER A 12 -1.99 8.59 -2.42
N THR A 13 -3.13 8.02 -2.77
CA THR A 13 -4.34 8.77 -3.14
C THR A 13 -5.59 8.00 -2.77
N GLY A 14 -6.74 8.65 -2.91
CA GLY A 14 -8.06 8.03 -2.87
C GLY A 14 -8.42 7.35 -1.56
N ILE A 15 -9.03 6.18 -1.68
CA ILE A 15 -9.52 5.41 -0.53
C ILE A 15 -8.38 4.99 0.40
N GLY A 16 -7.24 4.60 -0.18
CA GLY A 16 -6.07 4.22 0.62
C GLY A 16 -5.54 5.36 1.47
N LEU A 17 -5.47 6.57 0.91
CA LEU A 17 -5.07 7.76 1.64
C LEU A 17 -6.06 8.10 2.75
N GLY A 18 -7.35 8.02 2.47
CA GLY A 18 -8.39 8.25 3.47
C GLY A 18 -8.32 7.24 4.60
N THR A 19 -8.08 5.98 4.28
CA THR A 19 -7.91 4.90 5.26
C THR A 19 -6.69 5.14 6.15
N LEU A 20 -5.57 5.53 5.55
CA LEU A 20 -4.36 5.90 6.29
C LEU A 20 -4.66 7.02 7.29
N SER A 21 -5.29 8.09 6.84
CA SER A 21 -5.63 9.24 7.68
C SER A 21 -6.51 8.82 8.86
N TYR A 22 -7.52 8.00 8.62
CA TYR A 22 -8.42 7.51 9.65
C TYR A 22 -7.68 6.74 10.74
N PHE A 23 -6.84 5.78 10.35
CA PHE A 23 -6.15 4.95 11.33
C PHE A 23 -5.09 5.72 12.11
N VAL A 24 -4.38 6.65 11.47
CA VAL A 24 -3.42 7.50 12.19
C VAL A 24 -4.15 8.34 13.25
N LYS A 25 -5.31 8.91 12.91
CA LYS A 25 -6.11 9.67 13.88
C LYS A 25 -6.56 8.82 15.06
N ASN A 26 -6.74 7.53 14.86
CA ASN A 26 -7.22 6.62 15.90
C ASN A 26 -6.08 5.90 16.64
N GLY A 27 -4.87 6.41 16.55
CA GLY A 27 -3.74 5.97 17.36
C GLY A 27 -3.00 4.76 16.83
N PHE A 28 -3.21 4.38 15.57
CA PHE A 28 -2.48 3.27 14.95
C PHE A 28 -1.20 3.77 14.29
N HIS A 29 -0.20 2.90 14.24
CA HIS A 29 0.93 3.09 13.34
C HIS A 29 0.61 2.42 12.01
N VAL A 30 0.79 3.12 10.90
CA VAL A 30 0.44 2.61 9.58
C VAL A 30 1.69 2.39 8.73
N TYR A 31 1.85 1.18 8.22
CA TYR A 31 2.77 0.87 7.13
C TYR A 31 1.98 0.97 5.85
N GLY A 32 2.34 1.89 4.98
CA GLY A 32 1.58 2.12 3.76
C GLY A 32 2.44 2.03 2.52
N SER A 33 1.97 1.30 1.51
CA SER A 33 2.72 1.16 0.28
C SER A 33 2.45 2.30 -0.70
N VAL A 34 3.52 2.77 -1.31
CA VAL A 34 3.51 3.74 -2.40
C VAL A 34 4.45 3.22 -3.49
N ARG A 35 4.28 3.68 -4.72
CA ARG A 35 5.09 3.18 -5.83
C ARG A 35 6.36 3.97 -6.08
N ASN A 36 6.51 5.15 -5.47
CA ASN A 36 7.68 6.00 -5.70
C ASN A 36 8.10 6.76 -4.44
N SER A 37 9.34 7.25 -4.45
CA SER A 37 9.91 7.96 -3.31
C SER A 37 9.29 9.34 -3.10
N LYS A 38 8.77 9.96 -4.14
CA LYS A 38 8.12 11.28 -4.05
C LYS A 38 6.88 11.23 -3.17
N ASP A 39 6.02 10.24 -3.41
CA ASP A 39 4.82 10.03 -2.59
C ASP A 39 5.19 9.62 -1.17
N ALA A 40 6.21 8.78 -1.00
CA ALA A 40 6.71 8.38 0.31
C ALA A 40 7.12 9.60 1.13
N SER A 41 7.91 10.49 0.54
CA SER A 41 8.38 11.71 1.22
C SER A 41 7.24 12.66 1.55
N ARG A 42 6.29 12.82 0.64
CA ARG A 42 5.14 13.69 0.84
C ARG A 42 4.30 13.24 2.04
N LEU A 43 4.00 11.96 2.10
CA LEU A 43 3.16 11.41 3.18
C LEU A 43 3.92 11.36 4.51
N LYS A 44 5.21 11.09 4.47
CA LYS A 44 6.04 11.07 5.70
C LYS A 44 6.06 12.44 6.36
N LYS A 45 6.09 13.52 5.58
CA LYS A 45 6.03 14.89 6.11
C LYS A 45 4.71 15.16 6.83
N ILE A 46 3.61 14.61 6.33
CA ILE A 46 2.27 14.83 6.89
C ILE A 46 2.06 14.01 8.17
N TYR A 47 2.38 12.71 8.13
CA TYR A 47 2.04 11.77 9.20
C TYR A 47 3.19 11.47 10.15
N LYS A 48 4.38 11.86 9.80
CA LYS A 48 5.59 11.79 10.66
C LYS A 48 5.81 10.39 11.24
N ASP A 49 5.93 10.28 12.56
CA ASP A 49 6.27 9.02 13.23
C ASP A 49 5.14 7.99 13.22
N ASN A 50 3.94 8.39 12.85
CA ASN A 50 2.78 7.49 12.81
C ASN A 50 2.66 6.72 11.49
N PHE A 51 3.57 6.98 10.56
CA PHE A 51 3.54 6.39 9.23
C PHE A 51 4.92 5.95 8.79
N THR A 52 5.00 4.76 8.25
CA THR A 52 6.21 4.23 7.63
C THR A 52 5.89 3.86 6.18
N PRO A 53 6.46 4.56 5.20
CA PRO A 53 6.22 4.21 3.80
C PRO A 53 6.99 2.96 3.40
N LEU A 54 6.36 2.13 2.59
CA LEU A 54 6.99 1.00 1.92
C LEU A 54 6.89 1.24 0.42
N ILE A 55 8.01 1.28 -0.27
CA ILE A 55 8.02 1.58 -1.69
C ILE A 55 8.07 0.28 -2.47
N PHE A 56 6.94 -0.10 -3.06
CA PHE A 56 6.89 -1.25 -3.95
C PHE A 56 5.65 -1.19 -4.85
N ASP A 57 5.74 -1.94 -5.94
CA ASP A 57 4.63 -2.19 -6.85
C ASP A 57 4.13 -3.62 -6.58
N VAL A 58 2.83 -3.82 -6.38
CA VAL A 58 2.25 -5.14 -6.08
C VAL A 58 2.44 -6.15 -7.21
N THR A 59 2.79 -5.69 -8.42
CA THR A 59 3.09 -6.57 -9.57
C THR A 59 4.56 -7.03 -9.57
N LYS A 60 5.40 -6.49 -8.69
CA LYS A 60 6.84 -6.76 -8.64
C LYS A 60 7.18 -7.58 -7.41
N GLU A 61 7.26 -8.91 -7.59
CA GLU A 61 7.48 -9.84 -6.49
C GLU A 61 8.76 -9.56 -5.71
N ALA A 62 9.85 -9.20 -6.40
CA ALA A 62 11.11 -8.88 -5.73
C ALA A 62 10.98 -7.68 -4.80
N GLN A 63 10.21 -6.67 -5.21
CA GLN A 63 9.96 -5.49 -4.37
C GLN A 63 9.11 -5.85 -3.15
N LEU A 64 8.12 -6.70 -3.32
CA LEU A 64 7.30 -7.21 -2.22
C LEU A 64 8.14 -7.95 -1.19
N LYS A 65 9.04 -8.81 -1.65
CA LYS A 65 9.93 -9.56 -0.75
C LYS A 65 10.82 -8.65 0.07
N LYS A 66 11.38 -7.61 -0.54
CA LYS A 66 12.19 -6.61 0.18
C LYS A 66 11.36 -5.87 1.21
N ALA A 67 10.13 -5.50 0.86
CA ALA A 67 9.24 -4.81 1.79
C ALA A 67 8.90 -5.68 3.00
N VAL A 68 8.66 -6.97 2.78
CA VAL A 68 8.38 -7.92 3.87
C VAL A 68 9.57 -8.06 4.80
N VAL A 69 10.79 -8.16 4.26
CA VAL A 69 12.00 -8.24 5.09
C VAL A 69 12.15 -6.98 5.95
N PHE A 70 11.95 -5.80 5.35
CA PHE A 70 12.00 -4.55 6.08
C PHE A 70 10.93 -4.49 7.17
N LEU A 71 9.70 -4.86 6.83
CA LEU A 71 8.57 -4.84 7.76
C LEU A 71 8.81 -5.72 8.98
N LYS A 72 9.31 -6.93 8.77
CA LYS A 72 9.63 -7.86 9.86
C LYS A 72 10.68 -7.28 10.80
N LYS A 73 11.70 -6.64 10.25
CA LYS A 73 12.74 -6.00 11.06
C LYS A 73 12.18 -4.82 11.85
N ASP A 74 11.37 -4.01 11.22
CA ASP A 74 10.81 -2.80 11.83
C ASP A 74 9.80 -3.14 12.93
N LEU A 75 9.00 -4.17 12.72
CA LEU A 75 8.05 -4.66 13.73
C LEU A 75 8.74 -5.32 14.93
N LYS A 76 9.94 -5.83 14.72
CA LYS A 76 10.68 -6.60 15.74
C LYS A 76 9.85 -7.79 16.21
N ASN A 77 9.46 -7.79 17.50
CA ASN A 77 8.65 -8.88 18.08
C ASN A 77 7.16 -8.60 18.02
N SER A 78 6.76 -7.47 17.43
CA SER A 78 5.35 -7.12 17.28
C SER A 78 4.76 -7.75 16.02
N ASN A 79 3.45 -7.89 16.00
CA ASN A 79 2.72 -8.41 14.85
C ASN A 79 1.83 -7.32 14.26
N LEU A 80 1.55 -7.43 12.96
CA LEU A 80 0.54 -6.59 12.35
C LEU A 80 -0.84 -7.00 12.87
N LEU A 81 -1.64 -6.01 13.21
CA LEU A 81 -3.03 -6.25 13.59
C LEU A 81 -3.88 -6.62 12.38
N ALA A 82 -3.63 -5.96 11.25
CA ALA A 82 -4.42 -6.16 10.03
C ALA A 82 -3.63 -5.80 8.78
N LEU A 83 -4.06 -6.37 7.67
CA LEU A 83 -3.59 -6.01 6.34
C LEU A 83 -4.79 -5.57 5.51
N VAL A 84 -4.72 -4.37 4.94
CA VAL A 84 -5.75 -3.84 4.05
C VAL A 84 -5.22 -3.88 2.62
N ASN A 85 -5.75 -4.80 1.82
CA ASN A 85 -5.42 -4.90 0.39
C ASN A 85 -6.27 -3.90 -0.38
N ASN A 86 -5.71 -2.70 -0.57
CA ASN A 86 -6.40 -1.59 -1.24
C ASN A 86 -5.82 -1.26 -2.61
N ALA A 87 -4.54 -1.56 -2.86
CA ALA A 87 -3.89 -1.21 -4.13
C ALA A 87 -4.67 -1.75 -5.32
N GLY A 88 -5.01 -0.85 -6.24
CA GLY A 88 -5.78 -1.23 -7.42
C GLY A 88 -5.84 -0.07 -8.40
N VAL A 89 -6.21 -0.37 -9.63
CA VAL A 89 -6.40 0.62 -10.68
C VAL A 89 -7.68 0.34 -11.45
N ALA A 90 -8.24 1.38 -12.05
CA ALA A 90 -9.35 1.26 -12.99
C ALA A 90 -9.01 2.06 -14.24
N ILE A 91 -9.11 1.41 -15.39
CA ILE A 91 -8.93 2.06 -16.69
C ILE A 91 -10.31 2.04 -17.36
N SER A 92 -10.96 3.20 -17.36
CA SER A 92 -12.34 3.31 -17.83
C SER A 92 -12.45 3.35 -19.34
N GLY A 93 -13.58 2.88 -19.87
CA GLY A 93 -13.92 2.94 -21.26
C GLY A 93 -14.84 1.81 -21.68
N PRO A 94 -15.54 1.96 -22.84
CA PRO A 94 -16.37 0.88 -23.37
C PRO A 94 -15.52 -0.37 -23.63
N LEU A 95 -16.04 -1.53 -23.27
CA LEU A 95 -15.32 -2.80 -23.39
C LEU A 95 -14.79 -3.06 -24.82
N LEU A 96 -15.57 -2.68 -25.84
CA LEU A 96 -15.17 -2.85 -27.24
C LEU A 96 -13.93 -2.04 -27.62
N HIS A 97 -13.66 -0.96 -26.90
CA HIS A 97 -12.54 -0.07 -27.19
C HIS A 97 -11.39 -0.21 -26.18
N GLN A 98 -11.55 -1.11 -25.22
CA GLN A 98 -10.50 -1.31 -24.21
C GLN A 98 -9.39 -2.18 -24.78
N LYS A 99 -8.15 -1.74 -24.62
CA LYS A 99 -6.99 -2.51 -25.08
C LYS A 99 -6.79 -3.72 -24.17
N VAL A 100 -6.45 -4.87 -24.76
CA VAL A 100 -6.16 -6.10 -24.01
C VAL A 100 -5.06 -5.86 -22.97
N LYS A 101 -4.06 -5.10 -23.36
CA LYS A 101 -2.96 -4.74 -22.45
C LYS A 101 -3.44 -4.01 -21.20
N ASP A 102 -4.41 -3.11 -21.34
CA ASP A 102 -4.96 -2.38 -20.19
C ASP A 102 -5.80 -3.30 -19.30
N PHE A 103 -6.55 -4.21 -19.89
CA PHE A 103 -7.31 -5.21 -19.14
C PHE A 103 -6.38 -6.12 -18.34
N GLU A 104 -5.33 -6.63 -18.98
CA GLU A 104 -4.35 -7.49 -18.33
C GLU A 104 -3.68 -6.76 -17.16
N LYS A 105 -3.36 -5.49 -17.33
CA LYS A 105 -2.76 -4.66 -16.27
C LYS A 105 -3.68 -4.53 -15.07
N GLN A 106 -4.97 -4.32 -15.30
CA GLN A 106 -5.93 -4.21 -14.20
C GLN A 106 -6.05 -5.52 -13.43
N ILE A 107 -6.10 -6.65 -14.12
CA ILE A 107 -6.15 -7.96 -13.48
C ILE A 107 -4.87 -8.25 -12.70
N ASP A 108 -3.71 -7.91 -13.27
CA ASP A 108 -2.44 -8.15 -12.59
C ASP A 108 -2.31 -7.34 -11.30
N ILE A 109 -2.73 -6.09 -11.32
CA ILE A 109 -2.68 -5.24 -10.13
C ILE A 109 -3.80 -5.60 -9.14
N ASN A 110 -5.05 -5.66 -9.61
CA ASN A 110 -6.21 -5.74 -8.73
C ASN A 110 -6.43 -7.13 -8.16
N LEU A 111 -6.13 -8.17 -8.92
CA LEU A 111 -6.34 -9.54 -8.50
C LEU A 111 -5.02 -10.21 -8.09
N ASN A 112 -4.08 -10.32 -9.02
CA ASN A 112 -2.82 -11.00 -8.74
C ASN A 112 -1.98 -10.26 -7.71
N GLY A 113 -1.98 -8.93 -7.77
CA GLY A 113 -1.23 -8.10 -6.81
C GLY A 113 -1.69 -8.31 -5.38
N ALA A 114 -2.99 -8.40 -5.15
CA ALA A 114 -3.54 -8.66 -3.82
C ALA A 114 -3.16 -10.05 -3.30
N PHE A 115 -3.06 -11.03 -4.20
CA PHE A 115 -2.68 -12.40 -3.84
C PHE A 115 -1.19 -12.52 -3.50
N ARG A 116 -0.34 -11.76 -4.18
CA ARG A 116 1.11 -11.80 -3.93
C ARG A 116 1.44 -11.25 -2.56
#